data_62d511460ef4cdfc698721befc7e1e68
#
_entry.id   62d511460ef4cdfc698721befc7e1e68
#
_cell.length_a   1.000
_cell.length_b   1.000
_cell.length_c   1.000
_cell.angle_alpha   90.00
_cell.angle_beta   90.00
_cell.angle_gamma   90.00
#
_symmetry.space_group_name_H-M   'P 1'
#
loop_
_entity.id
_entity.type
_entity.pdbx_description
1 polymer ?
#
loop_
_entity_poly.entity_id
_entity_poly.type
_entity_poly.pdbx_seq_one_letter_code
_entity_poly.pdbx_strand_id
1 'polypeptide(L)'
;MLTRIDHIGIACFDLDKTVEFYRSTYGFEVHHSEVNEEQGVREAMLKINDTSDGGASYLQLLEPTREDSAVGKWLARNGEGVHHIAFGTADVDADAADIGGKGVRVLYEEPRTGSMGSRITFLHPKDCHGVLTELVTAKKEH
;
A
#
# COMPACT_ATOMS: atom_id res chain seq x y z
N MET A 1 -14.84 0.79 10.12
CA MET A 1 -14.34 -0.54 10.49
C MET A 1 -13.46 -1.10 9.40
N LEU A 2 -12.33 -1.66 9.77
CA LEU A 2 -11.42 -2.31 8.84
C LEU A 2 -11.97 -3.69 8.48
N THR A 3 -12.02 -4.05 7.20
CA THR A 3 -12.76 -5.22 6.74
C THR A 3 -11.93 -6.25 5.98
N ARG A 4 -10.68 -5.90 5.63
CA ARG A 4 -9.81 -6.83 4.90
C ARG A 4 -8.37 -6.37 4.98
N ILE A 5 -7.44 -7.25 4.63
CA ILE A 5 -6.11 -6.83 4.23
C ILE A 5 -6.21 -6.46 2.75
N ASP A 6 -6.11 -5.17 2.44
CA ASP A 6 -6.21 -4.70 1.06
C ASP A 6 -4.95 -5.08 0.27
N HIS A 7 -3.79 -4.79 0.83
CA HIS A 7 -2.54 -5.21 0.21
C HIS A 7 -1.38 -5.24 1.20
N ILE A 8 -0.33 -5.94 0.79
CA ILE A 8 0.97 -5.90 1.44
C ILE A 8 1.91 -5.21 0.46
N GLY A 9 2.51 -4.11 0.88
CA GLY A 9 3.47 -3.36 0.07
C GLY A 9 4.87 -3.92 0.26
N ILE A 10 5.51 -4.29 -0.85
CA ILE A 10 6.85 -4.89 -0.88
C ILE A 10 7.74 -3.98 -1.70
N ALA A 11 8.82 -3.49 -1.08
CA ALA A 11 9.78 -2.62 -1.75
C ALA A 11 10.86 -3.45 -2.44
N CYS A 12 11.18 -3.08 -3.68
CA CYS A 12 12.18 -3.79 -4.50
C CYS A 12 13.06 -2.80 -5.26
N PHE A 13 14.26 -3.26 -5.66
CA PHE A 13 15.18 -2.46 -6.46
C PHE A 13 14.86 -2.49 -7.95
N ASP A 14 14.27 -3.59 -8.45
CA ASP A 14 13.95 -3.79 -9.86
C ASP A 14 12.56 -4.39 -9.99
N LEU A 15 11.60 -3.55 -10.35
CA LEU A 15 10.20 -3.96 -10.42
C LEU A 15 9.96 -5.07 -11.44
N ASP A 16 10.56 -4.97 -12.63
CA ASP A 16 10.33 -5.95 -13.70
C ASP A 16 10.84 -7.33 -13.31
N LYS A 17 12.01 -7.39 -12.70
CA LYS A 17 12.57 -8.66 -12.19
C LYS A 17 11.73 -9.23 -11.06
N THR A 18 11.24 -8.39 -10.17
CA THR A 18 10.42 -8.80 -9.05
C THR A 18 9.07 -9.34 -9.52
N VAL A 19 8.43 -8.63 -10.46
CA VAL A 19 7.19 -9.09 -11.11
C VAL A 19 7.38 -10.47 -11.73
N GLU A 20 8.48 -10.67 -12.47
CA GLU A 20 8.77 -11.94 -13.12
C GLU A 20 8.97 -13.06 -12.08
N PHE A 21 9.64 -12.77 -10.96
CA PHE A 21 9.79 -13.73 -9.88
C PHE A 21 8.44 -14.18 -9.32
N TYR A 22 7.56 -13.23 -9.00
CA TYR A 22 6.23 -13.54 -8.45
C TYR A 22 5.35 -14.28 -9.44
N ARG A 23 5.46 -13.94 -10.73
CA ARG A 23 4.71 -14.60 -11.79
C ARG A 23 5.19 -16.05 -12.00
N SER A 24 6.49 -16.25 -12.17
CA SER A 24 7.05 -17.57 -12.49
C SER A 24 7.07 -18.52 -11.30
N THR A 25 7.23 -17.98 -10.09
CA THR A 25 7.34 -18.78 -8.87
C THR A 25 5.99 -19.10 -8.25
N TYR A 26 5.10 -18.09 -8.15
CA TYR A 26 3.82 -18.24 -7.47
C TYR A 26 2.61 -18.22 -8.40
N GLY A 27 2.79 -17.84 -9.66
CA GLY A 27 1.67 -17.78 -10.62
C GLY A 27 0.83 -16.52 -10.52
N PHE A 28 1.30 -15.47 -9.85
CA PHE A 28 0.56 -14.21 -9.73
C PHE A 28 0.78 -13.33 -10.95
N GLU A 29 -0.31 -12.87 -11.55
CA GLU A 29 -0.28 -11.98 -12.71
C GLU A 29 -0.48 -10.53 -12.29
N VAL A 30 0.10 -9.61 -13.08
CA VAL A 30 -0.10 -8.18 -12.87
C VAL A 30 -1.55 -7.82 -13.20
N HIS A 31 -2.25 -7.25 -12.21
CA HIS A 31 -3.61 -6.76 -12.36
C HIS A 31 -3.62 -5.29 -12.78
N HIS A 32 -2.67 -4.50 -12.28
CA HIS A 32 -2.57 -3.07 -12.54
C HIS A 32 -1.13 -2.59 -12.32
N SER A 33 -0.68 -1.65 -13.14
CA SER A 33 0.61 -0.99 -12.96
C SER A 33 0.45 0.51 -13.16
N GLU A 34 1.19 1.29 -12.40
CA GLU A 34 1.20 2.73 -12.56
C GLU A 34 2.48 3.36 -12.01
N VAL A 35 2.72 4.61 -12.38
CA VAL A 35 3.75 5.45 -11.78
C VAL A 35 3.04 6.51 -10.95
N ASN A 36 3.37 6.60 -9.67
CA ASN A 36 2.88 7.63 -8.78
C ASN A 36 3.99 8.67 -8.61
N GLU A 37 3.91 9.76 -9.36
CA GLU A 37 4.93 10.81 -9.38
C GLU A 37 5.05 11.51 -8.02
N GLU A 38 3.92 11.73 -7.35
CA GLU A 38 3.87 12.38 -6.04
C GLU A 38 4.65 11.56 -5.01
N GLN A 39 4.42 10.26 -4.97
CA GLN A 39 5.08 9.35 -4.04
C GLN A 39 6.48 8.95 -4.50
N GLY A 40 6.80 9.18 -5.79
CA GLY A 40 8.09 8.80 -6.35
C GLY A 40 8.28 7.30 -6.47
N VAL A 41 7.23 6.58 -6.89
CA VAL A 41 7.26 5.13 -7.04
C VAL A 41 6.64 4.68 -8.35
N ARG A 42 7.16 3.57 -8.84
CA ARG A 42 6.59 2.76 -9.91
C ARG A 42 6.09 1.49 -9.27
N GLU A 43 4.87 1.07 -9.58
CA GLU A 43 4.26 -0.03 -8.85
C GLU A 43 3.50 -1.00 -9.73
N ALA A 44 3.39 -2.24 -9.25
CA ALA A 44 2.56 -3.28 -9.83
C ALA A 44 1.68 -3.89 -8.74
N MET A 45 0.39 -4.03 -9.02
CA MET A 45 -0.58 -4.66 -8.14
C MET A 45 -0.87 -6.07 -8.67
N LEU A 46 -0.62 -7.06 -7.84
CA LEU A 46 -0.89 -8.48 -8.15
C LEU A 46 -2.11 -8.89 -7.35
N LYS A 47 -3.22 -9.18 -8.01
CA LYS A 47 -4.45 -9.56 -7.30
C LYS A 47 -4.35 -11.00 -6.82
N ILE A 48 -4.58 -11.21 -5.53
CA ILE A 48 -4.55 -12.53 -4.91
C ILE A 48 -5.95 -13.15 -4.95
N ASN A 49 -6.95 -12.43 -4.44
CA ASN A 49 -8.34 -12.92 -4.42
C ASN A 49 -9.32 -11.78 -4.16
N ASP A 50 -10.58 -12.03 -4.48
CA ASP A 50 -11.68 -11.18 -4.06
C ASP A 50 -12.02 -11.47 -2.61
N THR A 51 -12.47 -10.45 -1.88
CA THR A 51 -12.84 -10.56 -0.47
C THR A 51 -14.34 -10.40 -0.28
N SER A 52 -14.84 -10.90 0.86
CA SER A 52 -16.29 -10.94 1.13
C SER A 52 -16.95 -9.57 1.30
N ASP A 53 -16.15 -8.52 1.52
CA ASP A 53 -16.64 -7.14 1.66
C ASP A 53 -16.82 -6.40 0.33
N GLY A 54 -16.67 -7.11 -0.80
CA GLY A 54 -16.77 -6.52 -2.14
C GLY A 54 -15.47 -5.93 -2.67
N GLY A 55 -14.38 -6.08 -1.93
CA GLY A 55 -13.04 -5.66 -2.32
C GLY A 55 -12.19 -6.84 -2.78
N ALA A 56 -10.88 -6.66 -2.70
CA ALA A 56 -9.89 -7.68 -3.06
C ALA A 56 -8.63 -7.52 -2.23
N SER A 57 -7.81 -8.56 -2.20
CA SER A 57 -6.48 -8.52 -1.60
C SER A 57 -5.41 -8.59 -2.68
N TYR A 58 -4.35 -7.79 -2.49
CA TYR A 58 -3.26 -7.65 -3.45
C TYR A 58 -1.90 -7.77 -2.79
N LEU A 59 -0.89 -8.10 -3.58
CA LEU A 59 0.49 -7.73 -3.29
C LEU A 59 0.82 -6.50 -4.12
N GLN A 60 1.44 -5.50 -3.51
CA GLN A 60 1.88 -4.29 -4.20
C GLN A 60 3.39 -4.28 -4.23
N LEU A 61 3.97 -4.35 -5.43
CA LEU A 61 5.42 -4.28 -5.60
C LEU A 61 5.79 -2.84 -5.93
N LEU A 62 6.76 -2.28 -5.20
CA LEU A 62 7.11 -0.87 -5.24
C LEU A 62 8.58 -0.70 -5.58
N GLU A 63 8.88 0.04 -6.65
CA GLU A 63 10.23 0.47 -7.00
C GLU A 63 10.29 1.99 -6.93
N PRO A 64 11.24 2.59 -6.19
CA PRO A 64 11.36 4.04 -6.16
C PRO A 64 11.83 4.58 -7.50
N THR A 65 11.25 5.69 -7.95
CA THR A 65 11.67 6.38 -9.18
C THR A 65 12.75 7.43 -8.92
N ARG A 66 12.99 7.74 -7.63
CA ARG A 66 14.06 8.64 -7.21
C ARG A 66 14.53 8.25 -5.80
N GLU A 67 15.80 8.51 -5.52
CA GLU A 67 16.43 8.12 -4.24
C GLU A 67 15.87 8.85 -3.04
N ASP A 68 15.37 10.08 -3.22
CA ASP A 68 14.84 10.89 -2.13
C ASP A 68 13.35 10.61 -1.83
N SER A 69 12.73 9.67 -2.53
CA SER A 69 11.36 9.23 -2.20
C SER A 69 11.36 8.48 -0.86
N ALA A 70 10.21 8.40 -0.23
CA ALA A 70 10.08 7.66 1.04
C ALA A 70 10.49 6.20 0.88
N VAL A 71 10.05 5.54 -0.20
CA VAL A 71 10.42 4.14 -0.49
C VAL A 71 11.90 4.02 -0.81
N GLY A 72 12.47 4.98 -1.56
CA GLY A 72 13.91 4.99 -1.87
C GLY A 72 14.77 5.07 -0.61
N LYS A 73 14.42 5.95 0.32
CA LYS A 73 15.13 6.07 1.61
C LYS A 73 14.99 4.81 2.44
N TRP A 74 13.79 4.23 2.45
CA TRP A 74 13.52 2.99 3.18
C TRP A 74 14.36 1.83 2.63
N LEU A 75 14.41 1.66 1.29
CA LEU A 75 15.21 0.62 0.64
C LEU A 75 16.70 0.78 0.93
N ALA A 76 17.23 2.02 0.87
CA ALA A 76 18.62 2.29 1.16
C ALA A 76 19.01 1.87 2.59
N ARG A 77 18.07 1.97 3.53
CA ARG A 77 18.28 1.63 4.94
C ARG A 77 18.05 0.16 5.24
N ASN A 78 17.03 -0.45 4.63
CA ASN A 78 16.52 -1.77 5.02
C ASN A 78 16.78 -2.88 4.00
N GLY A 79 17.05 -2.54 2.74
CA GLY A 79 17.05 -3.53 1.66
C GLY A 79 15.64 -3.91 1.24
N GLU A 80 15.51 -4.90 0.36
CA GLU A 80 14.22 -5.38 -0.12
C GLU A 80 13.42 -6.07 0.98
N GLY A 81 12.11 -5.89 0.96
CA GLY A 81 11.23 -6.56 1.92
C GLY A 81 9.87 -5.88 2.05
N VAL A 82 9.08 -6.35 3.02
CA VAL A 82 7.77 -5.78 3.30
C VAL A 82 7.95 -4.35 3.82
N HIS A 83 7.30 -3.41 3.12
CA HIS A 83 7.36 -1.99 3.45
C HIS A 83 6.17 -1.56 4.31
N HIS A 84 4.97 -2.03 4.00
CA HIS A 84 3.76 -1.68 4.74
C HIS A 84 2.67 -2.72 4.57
N ILE A 85 1.69 -2.68 5.47
CA ILE A 85 0.45 -3.46 5.38
C ILE A 85 -0.71 -2.47 5.30
N ALA A 86 -1.62 -2.69 4.34
CA ALA A 86 -2.77 -1.83 4.14
C ALA A 86 -4.06 -2.57 4.50
N PHE A 87 -4.88 -1.93 5.33
CA PHE A 87 -6.21 -2.42 5.66
C PHE A 87 -7.27 -1.67 4.85
N GLY A 88 -8.21 -2.42 4.29
CA GLY A 88 -9.33 -1.86 3.56
C GLY A 88 -10.48 -1.44 4.47
N THR A 89 -11.13 -0.35 4.12
CA THR A 89 -12.27 0.19 4.84
C THR A 89 -13.22 0.88 3.85
N ALA A 90 -14.49 0.95 4.21
CA ALA A 90 -15.48 1.68 3.41
C ALA A 90 -15.33 3.21 3.56
N ASP A 91 -14.72 3.68 4.65
CA ASP A 91 -14.60 5.12 4.95
C ASP A 91 -13.29 5.40 5.68
N VAL A 92 -12.26 5.74 4.91
CA VAL A 92 -10.92 6.02 5.45
C VAL A 92 -10.93 7.25 6.37
N ASP A 93 -11.74 8.26 6.05
CA ASP A 93 -11.80 9.48 6.86
C ASP A 93 -12.34 9.18 8.26
N ALA A 94 -13.41 8.42 8.35
CA ALA A 94 -14.03 8.07 9.63
C ALA A 94 -13.11 7.17 10.47
N ASP A 95 -12.49 6.17 9.85
CA ASP A 95 -11.61 5.25 10.55
C ASP A 95 -10.31 5.91 10.99
N ALA A 96 -9.75 6.80 10.17
CA ALA A 96 -8.57 7.57 10.55
C ALA A 96 -8.86 8.47 11.78
N ALA A 97 -10.03 9.11 11.79
CA ALA A 97 -10.43 9.94 12.93
C ALA A 97 -10.60 9.10 14.20
N ASP A 98 -11.24 7.95 14.09
CA ASP A 98 -11.44 7.01 15.21
C ASP A 98 -10.11 6.52 15.77
N ILE A 99 -9.22 6.06 14.90
CA ILE A 99 -7.89 5.55 15.27
C ILE A 99 -7.04 6.67 15.86
N GLY A 100 -7.07 7.85 15.25
CA GLY A 100 -6.38 9.04 15.76
C GLY A 100 -6.83 9.41 17.17
N GLY A 101 -8.13 9.25 17.45
CA GLY A 101 -8.71 9.45 18.77
C GLY A 101 -8.23 8.47 19.82
N LYS A 102 -7.67 7.34 19.40
CA LYS A 102 -7.09 6.33 20.29
C LYS A 102 -5.58 6.54 20.53
N GLY A 103 -5.02 7.64 20.04
CA GLY A 103 -3.63 8.01 20.30
C GLY A 103 -2.64 7.59 19.23
N VAL A 104 -3.09 7.04 18.11
CA VAL A 104 -2.24 6.68 16.99
C VAL A 104 -2.09 7.87 16.05
N ARG A 105 -0.85 8.25 15.71
CA ARG A 105 -0.60 9.39 14.82
C ARG A 105 -0.97 9.04 13.37
N VAL A 106 -1.85 9.86 12.79
CA VAL A 106 -2.22 9.80 11.37
C VAL A 106 -1.26 10.72 10.62
N LEU A 107 -0.56 10.19 9.62
CA LEU A 107 0.53 10.92 8.94
C LEU A 107 0.05 12.01 7.98
N TYR A 108 -1.14 11.84 7.40
CA TYR A 108 -1.70 12.84 6.49
C TYR A 108 -2.87 13.56 7.18
N GLU A 109 -2.84 14.88 7.20
CA GLU A 109 -3.94 15.69 7.72
C GLU A 109 -5.24 15.37 6.98
N GLU A 110 -5.14 15.22 5.65
CA GLU A 110 -6.25 14.75 4.82
C GLU A 110 -5.79 13.55 3.99
N PRO A 111 -6.66 12.54 3.78
CA PRO A 111 -6.32 11.41 2.91
C PRO A 111 -5.93 11.84 1.50
N ARG A 112 -5.07 11.05 0.87
CA ARG A 112 -4.51 11.29 -0.46
C ARG A 112 -4.95 10.21 -1.42
N THR A 113 -4.67 10.41 -2.72
CA THR A 113 -4.93 9.40 -3.73
C THR A 113 -3.80 8.37 -3.76
N GLY A 114 -4.16 7.10 -3.68
CA GLY A 114 -3.24 5.97 -3.78
C GLY A 114 -3.46 5.17 -5.05
N SER A 115 -3.00 3.92 -5.03
CA SER A 115 -3.08 3.00 -6.16
C SER A 115 -4.51 2.82 -6.66
N MET A 116 -4.69 2.74 -7.96
CA MET A 116 -5.98 2.52 -8.62
C MET A 116 -7.04 3.56 -8.23
N GLY A 117 -6.61 4.79 -7.98
CA GLY A 117 -7.50 5.88 -7.61
C GLY A 117 -8.14 5.77 -6.24
N SER A 118 -7.59 4.93 -5.37
CA SER A 118 -8.06 4.78 -3.99
C SER A 118 -7.81 6.03 -3.17
N ARG A 119 -8.49 6.12 -2.03
CA ARG A 119 -8.28 7.17 -1.04
C ARG A 119 -7.55 6.55 0.16
N ILE A 120 -6.40 7.11 0.53
CA ILE A 120 -5.50 6.50 1.51
C ILE A 120 -5.03 7.46 2.57
N THR A 121 -4.63 6.90 3.72
CA THR A 121 -3.79 7.57 4.69
C THR A 121 -2.86 6.55 5.35
N PHE A 122 -1.84 7.03 6.04
CA PHE A 122 -0.89 6.20 6.78
C PHE A 122 -0.91 6.50 8.25
N LEU A 123 -0.63 5.47 9.05
CA LEU A 123 -0.46 5.56 10.50
C LEU A 123 1.03 5.40 10.83
N HIS A 124 1.50 6.17 11.81
CA HIS A 124 2.92 6.17 12.17
C HIS A 124 3.36 4.81 12.72
N PRO A 125 4.43 4.21 12.17
CA PRO A 125 4.86 2.87 12.58
C PRO A 125 5.22 2.76 14.05
N LYS A 126 5.75 3.82 14.68
CA LYS A 126 6.06 3.79 16.12
C LYS A 126 4.83 3.60 16.99
N ASP A 127 3.66 4.01 16.51
CA ASP A 127 2.39 3.83 17.24
C ASP A 127 1.69 2.53 16.86
N CYS A 128 2.22 1.80 15.86
CA CYS A 128 1.66 0.55 15.34
C CYS A 128 2.62 -0.62 15.53
N HIS A 129 3.38 -0.61 16.62
CA HIS A 129 4.31 -1.68 16.98
C HIS A 129 5.34 -1.99 15.89
N GLY A 130 5.81 -0.97 15.18
CA GLY A 130 6.87 -1.08 14.18
C GLY A 130 6.38 -1.32 12.76
N VAL A 131 5.08 -1.41 12.53
CA VAL A 131 4.51 -1.67 11.20
C VAL A 131 3.95 -0.38 10.60
N LEU A 132 4.52 0.08 9.50
CA LEU A 132 3.89 1.16 8.72
C LEU A 132 2.56 0.63 8.20
N THR A 133 1.47 1.27 8.60
CA THR A 133 0.12 0.80 8.34
C THR A 133 -0.65 1.81 7.49
N GLU A 134 -1.26 1.32 6.42
CA GLU A 134 -2.06 2.13 5.51
C GLU A 134 -3.54 1.80 5.69
N LEU A 135 -4.40 2.80 5.53
CA LEU A 135 -5.85 2.63 5.46
C LEU A 135 -6.30 3.00 4.06
N VAL A 136 -7.12 2.16 3.44
CA VAL A 136 -7.50 2.29 2.03
C VAL A 136 -9.01 2.17 1.84
N THR A 137 -9.59 3.17 1.18
CA THR A 137 -10.94 3.05 0.62
C THR A 137 -10.80 2.94 -0.89
N ALA A 138 -11.20 1.80 -1.45
CA ALA A 138 -11.13 1.57 -2.89
C ALA A 138 -12.03 2.54 -3.63
N LYS A 139 -11.58 2.96 -4.84
CA LYS A 139 -12.41 3.78 -5.72
C LYS A 139 -13.66 2.98 -6.11
N LYS A 140 -14.83 3.59 -5.94
CA LYS A 140 -16.08 2.96 -6.36
C LYS A 140 -16.15 2.91 -7.88
N GLU A 141 -16.44 1.74 -8.41
CA GLU A 141 -16.74 1.57 -9.82
C GLU A 141 -18.22 1.91 -10.03
N HIS A 142 -18.48 2.65 -11.09
CA HIS A 142 -19.84 3.03 -11.50
C HIS A 142 -20.25 2.29 -12.76
#